data_72ded0def06437fec303c72ac95ad403
#
_entry.id   72ded0def06437fec303c72ac95ad403
#
_cell.length_a   1.000
_cell.length_b   1.000
_cell.length_c   1.000
_cell.angle_alpha   90.00
_cell.angle_beta   90.00
_cell.angle_gamma   90.00
#
_symmetry.space_group_name_H-M   'P 1'
#
loop_
_entity.id
_entity.type
_entity.pdbx_description
1 polymer ?
#
loop_
_entity_poly.entity_id
_entity_poly.type
_entity_poly.pdbx_seq_one_letter_code
_entity_poly.pdbx_strand_id
1 'polypeptide(L)'
;VQISDENVHLVRCVMDEVFGSGNFVALITLQKTTSATNPHLSGVADYLLWYGKHKGNLKYRELYKPKAFGGEGSEHYNMLELANGTRRALTTEERERPELLPAGARALTLDNLQSASVGREKGEGAACWFPVTVEGREFLPNIKSRWKTNESGMAKLVAMRRVHGQAMALRYVRYFDDFPAFPLNNIWTDIGGAPDRMYVVQTNSKIIQRCILMTTDPGDLVLDP
;
A
#
# COMPACT_ATOMS: atom_id res chain seq x y z
N VAL A 1 -15.21 -17.18 4.59
CA VAL A 1 -16.10 -17.82 3.58
C VAL A 1 -15.86 -17.17 2.25
N GLN A 2 -15.62 -17.95 1.18
CA GLN A 2 -15.59 -17.46 -0.21
C GLN A 2 -17.00 -17.54 -0.81
N ILE A 3 -17.43 -16.49 -1.51
CA ILE A 3 -18.78 -16.39 -2.08
C ILE A 3 -18.79 -15.46 -3.32
N SER A 4 -19.74 -15.68 -4.23
CA SER A 4 -19.99 -14.78 -5.37
C SER A 4 -20.75 -13.52 -4.94
N ASP A 5 -20.79 -12.51 -5.82
CA ASP A 5 -21.49 -11.24 -5.58
C ASP A 5 -23.03 -11.43 -5.43
N GLU A 6 -23.61 -12.43 -6.10
CA GLU A 6 -25.04 -12.72 -6.00
C GLU A 6 -25.48 -12.99 -4.55
N ASN A 7 -24.66 -13.68 -3.76
CA ASN A 7 -25.02 -14.17 -2.44
C ASN A 7 -24.22 -13.53 -1.28
N VAL A 8 -23.24 -12.65 -1.58
CA VAL A 8 -22.36 -12.07 -0.55
C VAL A 8 -23.14 -11.35 0.55
N HIS A 9 -24.23 -10.67 0.21
CA HIS A 9 -25.08 -9.95 1.16
C HIS A 9 -25.84 -10.90 2.11
N LEU A 10 -26.34 -12.02 1.61
CA LEU A 10 -27.03 -13.03 2.43
C LEU A 10 -26.06 -13.72 3.38
N VAL A 11 -24.91 -14.17 2.86
CA VAL A 11 -23.89 -14.84 3.69
C VAL A 11 -23.32 -13.85 4.71
N ARG A 12 -23.18 -12.56 4.37
CA ARG A 12 -22.78 -11.52 5.32
C ARG A 12 -23.77 -11.40 6.48
N CYS A 13 -25.08 -11.41 6.24
CA CYS A 13 -26.09 -11.36 7.30
C CYS A 13 -26.00 -12.57 8.24
N VAL A 14 -25.86 -13.77 7.68
CA VAL A 14 -25.68 -15.00 8.48
C VAL A 14 -24.40 -14.95 9.32
N MET A 15 -23.31 -14.49 8.76
CA MET A 15 -22.03 -14.33 9.48
C MET A 15 -22.13 -13.29 10.59
N ASP A 16 -22.85 -12.19 10.36
CA ASP A 16 -23.12 -11.16 11.38
C ASP A 16 -23.98 -11.72 12.54
N GLU A 17 -24.93 -12.59 12.25
CA GLU A 17 -25.76 -13.28 13.27
C GLU A 17 -24.92 -14.28 14.09
N VAL A 18 -24.08 -15.08 13.44
CA VAL A 18 -23.28 -16.15 14.09
C VAL A 18 -22.11 -15.59 14.88
N PHE A 19 -21.36 -14.66 14.32
CA PHE A 19 -20.12 -14.14 14.91
C PHE A 19 -20.29 -12.78 15.60
N GLY A 20 -21.39 -12.08 15.34
CA GLY A 20 -21.60 -10.68 15.71
C GLY A 20 -20.95 -9.72 14.72
N SER A 21 -21.66 -8.67 14.30
CA SER A 21 -21.20 -7.66 13.33
C SER A 21 -19.91 -6.95 13.76
N GLY A 22 -19.67 -6.78 15.07
CA GLY A 22 -18.45 -6.22 15.63
C GLY A 22 -17.19 -7.05 15.39
N ASN A 23 -17.34 -8.33 15.08
CA ASN A 23 -16.25 -9.26 14.79
C ASN A 23 -15.92 -9.39 13.29
N PHE A 24 -16.58 -8.62 12.45
CA PHE A 24 -16.20 -8.47 11.06
C PHE A 24 -14.81 -7.84 10.93
N VAL A 25 -13.94 -8.47 10.15
CA VAL A 25 -12.56 -8.02 9.91
C VAL A 25 -12.45 -7.32 8.57
N ALA A 26 -12.74 -8.04 7.49
CA ALA A 26 -12.63 -7.49 6.13
C ALA A 26 -13.52 -8.24 5.12
N LEU A 27 -13.92 -7.51 4.09
CA LEU A 27 -14.36 -8.05 2.80
C LEU A 27 -13.17 -7.96 1.84
N ILE A 28 -12.73 -9.09 1.33
CA ILE A 28 -11.64 -9.17 0.36
C ILE A 28 -12.23 -9.48 -1.00
N THR A 29 -11.95 -8.64 -1.99
CA THR A 29 -12.38 -8.83 -3.37
C THR A 29 -11.32 -9.62 -4.14
N LEU A 30 -11.74 -10.71 -4.80
CA LEU A 30 -10.91 -11.59 -5.60
C LEU A 30 -11.26 -11.40 -7.07
N GLN A 31 -10.33 -10.98 -7.89
CA GLN A 31 -10.55 -10.93 -9.33
C GLN A 31 -10.35 -12.33 -9.93
N LYS A 32 -11.45 -12.96 -10.41
CA LYS A 32 -11.43 -14.31 -11.01
C LYS A 32 -11.05 -14.30 -12.49
N THR A 33 -11.50 -13.27 -13.18
CA THR A 33 -11.29 -13.10 -14.62
C THR A 33 -11.16 -11.62 -14.95
N THR A 34 -10.63 -11.31 -16.10
CA THR A 34 -10.53 -9.93 -16.60
C THR A 34 -11.75 -9.52 -17.43
N SER A 35 -12.54 -10.50 -17.89
CA SER A 35 -13.74 -10.25 -18.70
C SER A 35 -14.77 -11.36 -18.51
N ALA A 36 -16.03 -11.00 -18.63
CA ALA A 36 -17.16 -11.92 -18.71
C ALA A 36 -18.23 -11.32 -19.61
N THR A 37 -18.98 -12.14 -20.33
CA THR A 37 -20.11 -11.67 -21.16
C THR A 37 -21.35 -11.58 -20.28
N ASN A 38 -21.94 -10.39 -20.21
CA ASN A 38 -23.19 -10.14 -19.49
C ASN A 38 -23.95 -9.02 -20.22
N PRO A 39 -25.31 -9.05 -20.29
CA PRO A 39 -26.11 -7.98 -20.87
C PRO A 39 -25.94 -6.62 -20.15
N HIS A 40 -25.53 -6.65 -18.89
CA HIS A 40 -25.24 -5.47 -18.08
C HIS A 40 -23.77 -5.43 -17.67
N LEU A 41 -23.48 -5.04 -16.45
CA LEU A 41 -22.11 -5.04 -15.91
C LEU A 41 -21.65 -6.46 -15.63
N SER A 42 -20.49 -6.83 -16.16
CA SER A 42 -19.93 -8.17 -15.99
C SER A 42 -19.40 -8.39 -14.57
N GLY A 43 -19.87 -9.44 -13.91
CA GLY A 43 -19.31 -9.91 -12.62
C GLY A 43 -17.97 -10.62 -12.84
N VAL A 44 -16.87 -10.01 -12.42
CA VAL A 44 -15.51 -10.54 -12.60
C VAL A 44 -14.85 -10.93 -11.28
N ALA A 45 -15.57 -10.76 -10.16
CA ALA A 45 -15.05 -10.93 -8.82
C ALA A 45 -15.81 -11.97 -7.99
N ASP A 46 -15.09 -12.60 -7.07
CA ASP A 46 -15.63 -13.25 -5.87
C ASP A 46 -15.17 -12.49 -4.63
N TYR A 47 -15.71 -12.89 -3.49
CA TYR A 47 -15.43 -12.25 -2.21
C TYR A 47 -15.03 -13.25 -1.15
N LEU A 48 -14.11 -12.86 -0.26
CA LEU A 48 -13.87 -13.53 1.01
C LEU A 48 -14.44 -12.67 2.13
N LEU A 49 -15.34 -13.24 2.90
CA LEU A 49 -15.82 -12.69 4.16
C LEU A 49 -14.93 -13.19 5.29
N TRP A 50 -14.21 -12.27 5.96
CA TRP A 50 -13.33 -12.58 7.06
C TRP A 50 -13.90 -12.08 8.38
N TYR A 51 -14.13 -13.04 9.30
CA TYR A 51 -14.57 -12.80 10.67
C TYR A 51 -13.59 -13.40 11.65
N GLY A 52 -13.44 -12.77 12.81
CA GLY A 52 -12.80 -13.36 13.97
C GLY A 52 -13.87 -13.87 14.95
N LYS A 53 -13.56 -14.85 15.77
CA LYS A 53 -14.41 -15.21 16.92
C LYS A 53 -14.43 -14.05 17.94
N HIS A 54 -13.27 -13.42 18.15
CA HIS A 54 -13.07 -12.20 18.93
C HIS A 54 -12.06 -11.34 18.19
N LYS A 55 -12.51 -10.29 17.52
CA LYS A 55 -11.66 -9.42 16.67
C LYS A 55 -10.45 -8.85 17.42
N GLY A 56 -10.61 -8.53 18.72
CA GLY A 56 -9.51 -7.98 19.53
C GLY A 56 -8.36 -8.97 19.80
N ASN A 57 -8.60 -10.27 19.64
CA ASN A 57 -7.63 -11.34 19.87
C ASN A 57 -7.18 -12.01 18.55
N LEU A 58 -7.52 -11.39 17.42
CA LEU A 58 -7.23 -11.95 16.11
C LEU A 58 -5.71 -12.01 15.87
N LYS A 59 -5.21 -13.18 15.50
CA LYS A 59 -3.86 -13.36 14.98
C LYS A 59 -3.84 -12.83 13.55
N TYR A 60 -2.97 -11.87 13.26
CA TYR A 60 -2.81 -11.32 11.92
C TYR A 60 -1.34 -11.05 11.59
N ARG A 61 -0.91 -11.53 10.44
CA ARG A 61 0.39 -11.20 9.82
C ARG A 61 0.15 -10.51 8.50
N GLU A 62 0.74 -9.34 8.36
CA GLU A 62 0.73 -8.61 7.11
C GLU A 62 1.56 -9.36 6.07
N LEU A 63 0.95 -9.61 4.91
CA LEU A 63 1.63 -10.18 3.75
C LEU A 63 2.06 -9.06 2.81
N TYR A 64 3.15 -9.29 2.10
CA TYR A 64 3.74 -8.32 1.19
C TYR A 64 3.84 -8.88 -0.23
N LYS A 65 3.72 -7.99 -1.20
CA LYS A 65 3.97 -8.26 -2.62
C LYS A 65 5.22 -7.50 -3.05
N PRO A 66 6.10 -8.10 -3.89
CA PRO A 66 7.23 -7.36 -4.44
C PRO A 66 6.72 -6.23 -5.33
N LYS A 67 7.37 -5.08 -5.26
CA LYS A 67 7.13 -3.99 -6.21
C LYS A 67 7.83 -4.28 -7.53
N ALA A 68 7.15 -3.95 -8.64
CA ALA A 68 7.77 -3.88 -9.95
C ALA A 68 7.64 -2.44 -10.47
N PHE A 69 8.72 -1.86 -10.96
CA PHE A 69 8.67 -0.52 -11.55
C PHE A 69 7.81 -0.55 -12.82
N GLY A 70 6.92 0.43 -12.95
CA GLY A 70 5.88 0.42 -14.00
C GLY A 70 4.65 -0.45 -13.69
N GLY A 71 4.69 -1.23 -12.59
CA GLY A 71 3.58 -2.08 -12.13
C GLY A 71 2.95 -1.60 -10.82
N GLU A 72 2.17 -2.49 -10.21
CA GLU A 72 1.47 -2.24 -8.95
C GLU A 72 2.44 -1.79 -7.84
N GLY A 73 2.10 -0.73 -7.12
CA GLY A 73 2.89 -0.14 -6.04
C GLY A 73 3.98 0.85 -6.50
N SER A 74 4.05 1.15 -7.81
CA SER A 74 4.99 2.11 -8.38
C SER A 74 4.36 3.43 -8.84
N GLU A 75 3.04 3.57 -8.78
CA GLU A 75 2.26 4.66 -9.40
C GLU A 75 2.66 6.05 -8.89
N HIS A 76 3.12 6.13 -7.64
CA HIS A 76 3.52 7.40 -7.01
C HIS A 76 4.97 7.81 -7.31
N TYR A 77 5.80 6.90 -7.86
CA TYR A 77 7.20 7.17 -8.17
C TYR A 77 7.29 7.84 -9.56
N ASN A 78 7.16 9.16 -9.55
CA ASN A 78 7.03 9.97 -10.76
C ASN A 78 8.23 10.87 -11.06
N MET A 79 9.30 10.73 -10.27
CA MET A 79 10.55 11.45 -10.45
C MET A 79 11.74 10.51 -10.55
N LEU A 80 12.82 11.02 -11.12
CA LEU A 80 14.07 10.31 -11.32
C LEU A 80 15.23 11.15 -10.76
N GLU A 81 16.13 10.52 -10.02
CA GLU A 81 17.45 11.06 -9.70
C GLU A 81 18.48 10.41 -10.63
N LEU A 82 19.19 11.22 -11.39
CA LEU A 82 20.24 10.78 -12.30
C LEU A 82 21.54 10.47 -11.52
N ALA A 83 22.48 9.77 -12.14
CA ALA A 83 23.76 9.43 -11.53
C ALA A 83 24.57 10.66 -11.06
N ASN A 84 24.39 11.82 -11.68
CA ASN A 84 24.98 13.08 -11.25
C ASN A 84 24.24 13.77 -10.08
N GLY A 85 23.15 13.17 -9.58
CA GLY A 85 22.32 13.69 -8.50
C GLY A 85 21.27 14.72 -8.91
N THR A 86 21.14 15.02 -10.20
CA THR A 86 20.06 15.88 -10.71
C THR A 86 18.73 15.15 -10.65
N ARG A 87 17.69 15.85 -10.19
CA ARG A 87 16.32 15.30 -10.10
C ARG A 87 15.41 15.92 -11.14
N ARG A 88 14.65 15.08 -11.85
CA ARG A 88 13.66 15.50 -12.84
C ARG A 88 12.43 14.61 -12.81
N ALA A 89 11.35 15.05 -13.44
CA ALA A 89 10.19 14.19 -13.66
C ALA A 89 10.54 13.02 -14.59
N LEU A 90 9.91 11.87 -14.35
CA LEU A 90 9.86 10.75 -15.29
C LEU A 90 9.05 11.15 -16.52
N THR A 91 9.51 10.78 -17.69
CA THR A 91 8.71 10.87 -18.91
C THR A 91 7.67 9.74 -18.95
N THR A 92 6.63 9.89 -19.77
CA THR A 92 5.63 8.83 -19.99
C THR A 92 6.29 7.57 -20.54
N GLU A 93 7.21 7.73 -21.49
CA GLU A 93 7.92 6.61 -22.11
C GLU A 93 8.82 5.85 -21.11
N GLU A 94 9.54 6.54 -20.24
CA GLU A 94 10.35 5.93 -19.18
C GLU A 94 9.51 5.18 -18.14
N ARG A 95 8.28 5.63 -17.91
CA ARG A 95 7.34 4.96 -17.00
C ARG A 95 6.79 3.66 -17.59
N GLU A 96 6.47 3.67 -18.88
CA GLU A 96 5.94 2.52 -19.60
C GLU A 96 7.03 1.50 -19.95
N ARG A 97 8.26 1.97 -20.15
CA ARG A 97 9.42 1.18 -20.55
C ARG A 97 10.59 1.40 -19.59
N PRO A 98 10.62 0.70 -18.45
CA PRO A 98 11.67 0.83 -17.43
C PRO A 98 13.09 0.58 -17.94
N GLU A 99 13.23 -0.16 -19.01
CA GLU A 99 14.52 -0.42 -19.68
C GLU A 99 15.15 0.82 -20.33
N LEU A 100 14.38 1.89 -20.53
CA LEU A 100 14.87 3.17 -21.05
C LEU A 100 15.43 4.08 -19.94
N LEU A 101 15.34 3.69 -18.69
CA LEU A 101 15.91 4.50 -17.60
C LEU A 101 17.42 4.67 -17.77
N PRO A 102 17.94 5.90 -17.59
CA PRO A 102 19.38 6.14 -17.65
C PRO A 102 20.14 5.27 -16.65
N ALA A 103 21.31 4.80 -17.05
CA ALA A 103 22.16 3.98 -16.19
C ALA A 103 22.48 4.70 -14.87
N GLY A 104 22.31 4.01 -13.75
CA GLY A 104 22.52 4.55 -12.41
C GLY A 104 21.44 5.52 -11.93
N ALA A 105 20.37 5.72 -12.69
CA ALA A 105 19.24 6.53 -12.25
C ALA A 105 18.37 5.78 -11.24
N ARG A 106 17.77 6.52 -10.28
CA ARG A 106 16.88 5.97 -9.24
C ARG A 106 15.52 6.65 -9.28
N ALA A 107 14.47 5.86 -9.38
CA ALA A 107 13.10 6.38 -9.29
C ALA A 107 12.79 6.81 -7.86
N LEU A 108 12.07 7.91 -7.70
CA LEU A 108 11.70 8.47 -6.41
C LEU A 108 10.31 9.13 -6.44
N THR A 109 9.76 9.32 -5.25
CA THR A 109 8.59 10.19 -4.99
C THR A 109 8.95 11.25 -3.97
N LEU A 110 8.22 12.37 -4.01
CA LEU A 110 8.37 13.51 -3.10
C LEU A 110 7.20 13.53 -2.12
N ASP A 111 7.44 13.04 -0.92
CA ASP A 111 6.42 12.98 0.14
C ASP A 111 6.37 14.27 0.98
N ASN A 112 5.25 14.48 1.64
CA ASN A 112 5.07 15.61 2.53
C ASN A 112 5.83 15.43 3.85
N LEU A 113 6.74 16.37 4.18
CA LEU A 113 7.47 16.45 5.45
C LEU A 113 6.71 17.17 6.56
N GLN A 114 5.57 17.78 6.27
CA GLN A 114 4.79 18.52 7.24
C GLN A 114 3.60 17.71 7.75
N SER A 115 3.20 17.96 8.99
CA SER A 115 2.02 17.37 9.64
C SER A 115 1.15 18.44 10.25
N ALA A 116 -0.15 18.36 9.95
CA ALA A 116 -1.19 19.17 10.57
C ALA A 116 -2.05 18.35 11.57
N SER A 117 -1.58 17.19 12.03
CA SER A 117 -2.32 16.28 12.92
C SER A 117 -2.80 16.96 14.20
N VAL A 118 -4.01 16.61 14.64
CA VAL A 118 -4.63 17.13 15.87
C VAL A 118 -3.85 16.64 17.11
N GLY A 119 -3.89 17.41 18.21
CA GLY A 119 -3.30 17.02 19.50
C GLY A 119 -1.80 17.22 19.62
N ARG A 120 -1.14 17.92 18.68
CA ARG A 120 0.27 18.28 18.77
C ARG A 120 0.48 19.76 18.45
N GLU A 121 1.45 20.39 19.13
CA GLU A 121 1.84 21.78 18.90
C GLU A 121 2.26 22.02 17.45
N LYS A 122 1.92 23.18 16.93
CA LYS A 122 2.16 23.63 15.55
C LYS A 122 2.49 25.11 15.52
N GLY A 123 3.14 25.54 14.45
CA GLY A 123 3.52 26.93 14.28
C GLY A 123 4.71 27.33 15.12
N GLU A 124 4.98 28.62 15.13
CA GLU A 124 6.12 29.21 15.83
C GLU A 124 6.11 28.85 17.33
N GLY A 125 7.28 28.43 17.84
CA GLY A 125 7.46 27.96 19.22
C GLY A 125 7.23 26.47 19.43
N ALA A 126 6.64 25.75 18.47
CA ALA A 126 6.52 24.29 18.59
C ALA A 126 7.89 23.61 18.37
N ALA A 127 8.18 22.54 19.11
CA ALA A 127 9.46 21.83 19.09
C ALA A 127 9.87 21.27 17.71
N CYS A 128 8.93 21.08 16.80
CA CYS A 128 9.17 20.64 15.42
C CYS A 128 8.84 21.76 14.41
N TRP A 129 8.96 23.03 14.80
CA TRP A 129 8.79 24.17 13.92
C TRP A 129 10.08 25.03 13.98
N PHE A 130 10.99 24.79 13.05
CA PHE A 130 12.30 25.39 12.96
C PHE A 130 12.72 25.58 11.50
N PRO A 131 13.60 26.54 11.17
CA PRO A 131 14.09 26.73 9.81
C PRO A 131 15.03 25.60 9.39
N VAL A 132 14.98 25.23 8.10
CA VAL A 132 15.85 24.23 7.48
C VAL A 132 16.45 24.80 6.22
N THR A 133 17.77 24.87 6.13
CA THR A 133 18.48 25.34 4.95
C THR A 133 18.86 24.18 4.04
N VAL A 134 18.41 24.22 2.79
CA VAL A 134 18.75 23.25 1.75
C VAL A 134 19.13 24.01 0.48
N GLU A 135 20.28 23.72 -0.09
CA GLU A 135 20.80 24.37 -1.32
C GLU A 135 20.78 25.91 -1.26
N GLY A 136 21.14 26.47 -0.11
CA GLY A 136 21.17 27.92 0.13
C GLY A 136 19.81 28.59 0.31
N ARG A 137 18.73 27.82 0.37
CA ARG A 137 17.36 28.31 0.61
C ARG A 137 16.87 27.84 1.97
N GLU A 138 16.19 28.73 2.67
CA GLU A 138 15.55 28.42 3.94
C GLU A 138 14.09 28.02 3.73
N PHE A 139 13.67 26.97 4.46
CA PHE A 139 12.32 26.44 4.45
C PHE A 139 11.78 26.36 5.88
N LEU A 140 10.55 26.79 6.07
CA LEU A 140 9.78 26.69 7.32
C LEU A 140 8.51 25.88 7.08
N PRO A 141 7.99 25.17 8.09
CA PRO A 141 6.66 24.59 8.01
C PRO A 141 5.60 25.70 7.91
N ASN A 142 4.46 25.37 7.32
CA ASN A 142 3.29 26.25 7.41
C ASN A 142 2.92 26.48 8.89
N ILE A 143 2.42 27.69 9.25
CA ILE A 143 2.06 28.07 10.62
C ILE A 143 1.02 27.12 11.27
N LYS A 144 0.20 26.44 10.46
CA LYS A 144 -0.78 25.43 10.92
C LYS A 144 -0.23 24.01 10.90
N SER A 145 1.08 23.87 10.71
CA SER A 145 1.77 22.57 10.63
C SER A 145 3.09 22.59 11.43
N ARG A 146 3.78 21.48 11.39
CA ARG A 146 5.13 21.28 11.95
C ARG A 146 5.87 20.25 11.10
N TRP A 147 7.18 20.15 11.23
CA TRP A 147 7.91 19.03 10.64
C TRP A 147 7.47 17.69 11.25
N LYS A 148 7.51 16.63 10.49
CA LYS A 148 7.25 15.25 10.95
C LYS A 148 8.41 14.68 11.76
N THR A 149 9.53 15.38 11.82
CA THR A 149 10.75 14.99 12.54
C THR A 149 11.31 16.18 13.33
N ASN A 150 12.16 15.92 14.32
CA ASN A 150 12.90 16.91 15.09
C ASN A 150 14.15 17.40 14.32
N GLU A 151 14.88 18.36 14.87
CA GLU A 151 16.08 18.94 14.26
C GLU A 151 17.15 17.89 13.93
N SER A 152 17.45 16.99 14.86
CA SER A 152 18.44 15.92 14.64
C SER A 152 18.05 15.00 13.49
N GLY A 153 16.75 14.61 13.44
CA GLY A 153 16.23 13.80 12.34
C GLY A 153 16.28 14.55 11.01
N MET A 154 15.94 15.84 11.01
CA MET A 154 16.01 16.68 9.80
C MET A 154 17.45 16.85 9.31
N ALA A 155 18.39 17.08 10.21
CA ALA A 155 19.81 17.17 9.86
C ALA A 155 20.32 15.89 9.18
N LYS A 156 19.91 14.72 9.67
CA LYS A 156 20.22 13.43 9.02
C LYS A 156 19.61 13.33 7.63
N LEU A 157 18.36 13.76 7.44
CA LEU A 157 17.70 13.74 6.13
C LEU A 157 18.42 14.65 5.14
N VAL A 158 18.87 15.84 5.57
CA VAL A 158 19.66 16.77 4.74
C VAL A 158 21.01 16.16 4.37
N ALA A 159 21.75 15.63 5.35
CA ALA A 159 23.06 15.00 5.13
C ALA A 159 22.98 13.80 4.17
N MET A 160 21.89 13.03 4.23
CA MET A 160 21.64 11.89 3.34
C MET A 160 20.99 12.28 2.00
N ARG A 161 20.84 13.57 1.70
CA ARG A 161 20.15 14.07 0.50
C ARG A 161 18.71 13.55 0.36
N ARG A 162 18.05 13.27 1.50
CA ARG A 162 16.66 12.78 1.57
C ARG A 162 15.63 13.90 1.62
N VAL A 163 16.03 15.10 1.29
CA VAL A 163 15.14 16.27 1.16
C VAL A 163 15.27 16.90 -0.23
N HIS A 164 14.21 17.56 -0.66
CA HIS A 164 14.15 18.29 -1.92
C HIS A 164 13.31 19.56 -1.76
N GLY A 165 13.88 20.70 -2.11
CA GLY A 165 13.18 21.98 -2.12
C GLY A 165 12.31 22.11 -3.35
N GLN A 166 10.99 22.12 -3.20
CA GLN A 166 10.02 22.30 -4.27
C GLN A 166 9.21 23.57 -4.01
N ALA A 167 9.36 24.59 -4.85
CA ALA A 167 8.75 25.91 -4.65
C ALA A 167 8.99 26.44 -3.22
N MET A 168 7.95 26.59 -2.40
CA MET A 168 8.01 27.04 -1.01
C MET A 168 7.98 25.89 0.01
N ALA A 169 8.05 24.65 -0.42
CA ALA A 169 7.93 23.47 0.45
C ALA A 169 9.17 22.59 0.39
N LEU A 170 9.57 22.07 1.55
CA LEU A 170 10.55 21.01 1.64
C LEU A 170 9.84 19.66 1.61
N ARG A 171 10.30 18.75 0.74
CA ARG A 171 9.74 17.42 0.51
C ARG A 171 10.71 16.33 0.95
N TYR A 172 10.19 15.21 1.43
CA TYR A 172 10.96 14.00 1.69
C TYR A 172 11.17 13.21 0.39
N VAL A 173 12.40 12.82 0.14
CA VAL A 173 12.78 11.98 -1.00
C VAL A 173 12.71 10.53 -0.59
N ARG A 174 11.75 9.79 -1.13
CA ARG A 174 11.63 8.35 -0.96
C ARG A 174 11.93 7.67 -2.28
N TYR A 175 12.97 6.84 -2.32
CA TYR A 175 13.31 6.08 -3.50
C TYR A 175 12.45 4.81 -3.60
N PHE A 176 12.27 4.34 -4.83
CA PHE A 176 11.52 3.12 -5.11
C PHE A 176 12.11 1.90 -4.40
N ASP A 177 13.43 1.82 -4.36
CA ASP A 177 14.21 0.74 -3.76
C ASP A 177 14.36 0.83 -2.22
N ASP A 178 13.89 1.89 -1.56
CA ASP A 178 13.83 1.96 -0.09
C ASP A 178 12.92 0.88 0.51
N PHE A 179 11.86 0.51 -0.22
CA PHE A 179 10.88 -0.50 0.18
C PHE A 179 10.62 -1.42 -1.02
N PRO A 180 11.25 -2.58 -1.09
CA PRO A 180 11.16 -3.48 -2.25
C PRO A 180 9.81 -4.18 -2.36
N ALA A 181 8.95 -4.03 -1.36
CA ALA A 181 7.64 -4.65 -1.30
C ALA A 181 6.59 -3.67 -0.77
N PHE A 182 5.31 -3.96 -1.02
CA PHE A 182 4.17 -3.22 -0.47
C PHE A 182 3.18 -4.20 0.18
N PRO A 183 2.42 -3.76 1.21
CA PRO A 183 1.51 -4.64 1.91
C PRO A 183 0.35 -5.07 1.01
N LEU A 184 -0.08 -6.32 1.19
CA LEU A 184 -1.27 -6.86 0.55
C LEU A 184 -2.51 -6.15 1.13
N ASN A 185 -3.34 -5.60 0.25
CA ASN A 185 -4.62 -4.98 0.62
C ASN A 185 -5.79 -5.97 0.47
N ASN A 186 -7.02 -5.48 0.58
CA ASN A 186 -8.24 -6.28 0.44
C ASN A 186 -8.77 -6.38 -1.01
N ILE A 187 -7.97 -6.05 -2.02
CA ILE A 187 -8.28 -6.23 -3.44
C ILE A 187 -7.18 -7.10 -4.05
N TRP A 188 -7.50 -8.34 -4.39
CA TRP A 188 -6.55 -9.31 -4.92
C TRP A 188 -6.78 -9.52 -6.41
N THR A 189 -6.00 -8.83 -7.22
CA THR A 189 -6.09 -8.83 -8.69
C THR A 189 -5.19 -9.90 -9.34
N ASP A 190 -4.28 -10.49 -8.59
CA ASP A 190 -3.23 -11.40 -9.05
C ASP A 190 -3.57 -12.88 -8.82
N ILE A 191 -4.85 -13.21 -8.65
CA ILE A 191 -5.27 -14.57 -8.31
C ILE A 191 -5.71 -15.35 -9.55
N GLY A 192 -6.64 -14.85 -10.33
CA GLY A 192 -7.22 -15.61 -11.43
C GLY A 192 -7.95 -16.89 -11.00
N GLY A 193 -8.44 -17.66 -11.96
CA GLY A 193 -8.99 -18.99 -11.71
C GLY A 193 -7.92 -20.01 -11.31
N ALA A 194 -8.31 -21.16 -10.76
CA ALA A 194 -7.39 -22.26 -10.46
C ALA A 194 -6.71 -22.75 -11.75
N PRO A 195 -5.36 -22.76 -11.83
CA PRO A 195 -4.66 -23.14 -13.06
C PRO A 195 -4.82 -24.63 -13.39
N ASP A 196 -4.77 -25.50 -12.37
CA ASP A 196 -4.84 -26.96 -12.54
C ASP A 196 -6.11 -27.49 -11.88
N ARG A 197 -7.24 -27.35 -12.58
CA ARG A 197 -8.56 -27.77 -12.04
C ARG A 197 -8.70 -29.27 -12.02
N MET A 198 -8.85 -29.84 -10.83
CA MET A 198 -9.22 -31.23 -10.61
C MET A 198 -10.75 -31.41 -10.47
N TYR A 199 -11.49 -30.33 -10.15
CA TYR A 199 -12.95 -30.31 -10.06
C TYR A 199 -13.54 -28.95 -10.40
N VAL A 200 -14.86 -28.87 -10.64
CA VAL A 200 -15.54 -27.76 -11.33
C VAL A 200 -15.42 -26.41 -10.61
N VAL A 201 -15.48 -26.40 -9.28
CA VAL A 201 -15.51 -25.17 -8.44
C VAL A 201 -14.28 -25.03 -7.56
N GLN A 202 -13.15 -25.52 -8.00
CA GLN A 202 -11.91 -25.49 -7.22
C GLN A 202 -11.46 -24.07 -6.94
N THR A 203 -11.24 -23.76 -5.65
CA THR A 203 -10.60 -22.53 -5.20
C THR A 203 -9.13 -22.51 -5.57
N ASN A 204 -8.63 -21.38 -6.04
CA ASN A 204 -7.20 -21.21 -6.30
C ASN A 204 -6.41 -21.34 -4.99
N SER A 205 -5.42 -22.23 -4.98
CA SER A 205 -4.57 -22.52 -3.81
C SER A 205 -3.89 -21.29 -3.20
N LYS A 206 -3.60 -20.27 -4.02
CA LYS A 206 -3.03 -19.00 -3.57
C LYS A 206 -3.94 -18.24 -2.59
N ILE A 207 -5.26 -18.37 -2.73
CA ILE A 207 -6.23 -17.79 -1.80
C ILE A 207 -6.10 -18.47 -0.44
N ILE A 208 -6.12 -19.80 -0.43
CA ILE A 208 -6.01 -20.62 0.79
C ILE A 208 -4.67 -20.34 1.47
N GLN A 209 -3.57 -20.34 0.70
CA GLN A 209 -2.24 -20.03 1.20
C GLN A 209 -2.19 -18.66 1.89
N ARG A 210 -2.76 -17.62 1.29
CA ARG A 210 -2.82 -16.27 1.89
C ARG A 210 -3.61 -16.27 3.19
N CYS A 211 -4.77 -16.92 3.22
CA CYS A 211 -5.58 -17.03 4.43
C CYS A 211 -4.79 -17.70 5.57
N ILE A 212 -4.14 -18.82 5.30
CA ILE A 212 -3.31 -19.55 6.27
C ILE A 212 -2.15 -18.67 6.74
N LEU A 213 -1.37 -18.10 5.84
CA LEU A 213 -0.21 -17.27 6.18
C LEU A 213 -0.57 -16.03 7.00
N MET A 214 -1.75 -15.43 6.76
CA MET A 214 -2.21 -14.27 7.51
C MET A 214 -2.68 -14.59 8.92
N THR A 215 -3.22 -15.80 9.16
CA THR A 215 -4.02 -16.06 10.36
C THR A 215 -3.56 -17.22 11.22
N THR A 216 -2.58 -18.03 10.77
CA THR A 216 -2.13 -19.23 11.49
C THR A 216 -0.62 -19.25 11.70
N ASP A 217 -0.19 -20.03 12.72
CA ASP A 217 1.20 -20.39 12.97
C ASP A 217 1.43 -21.86 12.62
N PRO A 218 2.68 -22.30 12.41
CA PRO A 218 3.00 -23.72 12.34
C PRO A 218 2.50 -24.47 13.59
N GLY A 219 1.69 -25.51 13.37
CA GLY A 219 1.05 -26.29 14.43
C GLY A 219 -0.36 -25.86 14.81
N ASP A 220 -0.86 -24.74 14.30
CA ASP A 220 -2.27 -24.37 14.49
C ASP A 220 -3.20 -25.34 13.70
N LEU A 221 -4.37 -25.63 14.27
CA LEU A 221 -5.38 -26.43 13.60
C LEU A 221 -6.10 -25.59 12.54
N VAL A 222 -6.14 -26.11 11.32
CA VAL A 222 -6.91 -25.54 10.19
C VAL A 222 -8.01 -26.54 9.81
N LEU A 223 -9.25 -26.05 9.71
CA LEU A 223 -10.40 -26.83 9.26
C LEU A 223 -10.93 -26.21 7.96
N ASP A 224 -11.08 -27.05 6.93
CA ASP A 224 -11.74 -26.72 5.67
C ASP A 224 -12.88 -27.74 5.49
N PRO A 225 -14.17 -27.36 5.77
CA PRO A 225 -15.32 -28.27 5.78
C PRO A 225 -15.79 -28.66 4.39
#